data_1054e2016baf88a0a60714a003dbb2ff
#
_entry.id   1054e2016baf88a0a60714a003dbb2ff
#
_cell.length_a   1.000
_cell.length_b   1.000
_cell.length_c   1.000
_cell.angle_alpha   90.00
_cell.angle_beta   90.00
_cell.angle_gamma   90.00
#
_symmetry.space_group_name_H-M   'P 1'
#
loop_
_entity.id
_entity.type
_entity.pdbx_description
1 polymer ?
#
loop_
_entity_poly.entity_id
_entity_poly.type
_entity_poly.pdbx_seq_one_letter_code
_entity_poly.pdbx_strand_id
1 'polypeptide(L)'
;MRYALFGDIHSSKHELEQVLSQIEEQAPDAKKIVLGDLFECTISKKDLDGTVYPSLDDVLLDPPGFERMLKFPSIRGNQEERILLVTRSGDPLREKIAALPERMAIDGAMLIHGHQWPYNELPPSRVIGGERLTFHGHTHRSSWSAEGIIRPFVYSELIRLPDANVIVNVGSVTDHLEWVLYDSVERTITFMKAR
;
A
#
# COMPACT_ATOMS: atom_id res chain seq x y z
N MET A 1 18.90 -3.36 -4.63
CA MET A 1 17.79 -3.28 -5.62
C MET A 1 16.89 -2.12 -5.25
N ARG A 2 16.29 -1.45 -6.26
CA ARG A 2 15.41 -0.29 -5.98
C ARG A 2 13.94 -0.70 -6.10
N TYR A 3 13.11 -0.16 -5.20
CA TYR A 3 11.67 -0.43 -5.13
C TYR A 3 10.92 0.88 -5.05
N ALA A 4 9.88 1.04 -5.86
CA ALA A 4 8.88 2.10 -5.72
C ALA A 4 7.67 1.50 -4.98
N LEU A 5 7.49 1.92 -3.73
CA LEU A 5 6.46 1.42 -2.81
C LEU A 5 5.35 2.47 -2.67
N PHE A 6 4.12 2.10 -2.94
CA PHE A 6 2.95 2.96 -2.84
C PHE A 6 1.71 2.12 -2.47
N GLY A 7 0.63 2.76 -2.07
CA GLY A 7 -0.61 2.09 -1.68
C GLY A 7 -1.75 3.08 -1.52
N ASP A 8 -2.86 2.63 -0.92
CA ASP A 8 -4.03 3.46 -0.66
C ASP A 8 -4.47 4.21 -1.94
N ILE A 9 -4.71 3.42 -3.01
CA ILE A 9 -5.06 3.93 -4.36
C ILE A 9 -6.56 4.21 -4.43
N HIS A 10 -7.39 3.36 -3.79
CA HIS A 10 -8.85 3.53 -3.71
C HIS A 10 -9.52 3.82 -5.06
N SER A 11 -9.15 3.08 -6.10
CA SER A 11 -9.66 3.24 -7.46
C SER A 11 -9.41 4.63 -8.08
N SER A 12 -8.52 5.43 -7.51
CA SER A 12 -8.17 6.79 -7.98
C SER A 12 -7.24 6.71 -9.18
N LYS A 13 -7.83 6.51 -10.35
CA LYS A 13 -7.10 6.26 -11.60
C LYS A 13 -6.17 7.41 -11.97
N HIS A 14 -6.67 8.65 -11.88
CA HIS A 14 -5.90 9.84 -12.27
C HIS A 14 -4.68 10.06 -11.38
N GLU A 15 -4.85 9.90 -10.08
CA GLU A 15 -3.79 10.02 -9.08
C GLU A 15 -2.73 8.92 -9.27
N LEU A 16 -3.17 7.69 -9.58
CA LEU A 16 -2.27 6.59 -9.92
C LEU A 16 -1.46 6.89 -11.19
N GLU A 17 -2.08 7.45 -12.25
CA GLU A 17 -1.38 7.85 -13.47
C GLU A 17 -0.26 8.86 -13.18
N GLN A 18 -0.50 9.85 -12.32
CA GLN A 18 0.48 10.85 -11.94
C GLN A 18 1.66 10.22 -11.16
N VAL A 19 1.36 9.37 -10.18
CA VAL A 19 2.39 8.66 -9.41
C VAL A 19 3.23 7.76 -10.31
N LEU A 20 2.60 6.98 -11.18
CA LEU A 20 3.32 6.10 -12.13
C LEU A 20 4.20 6.89 -13.10
N SER A 21 3.72 8.03 -13.59
CA SER A 21 4.50 8.93 -14.46
C SER A 21 5.75 9.43 -13.73
N GLN A 22 5.62 9.86 -12.48
CA GLN A 22 6.77 10.32 -11.70
C GLN A 22 7.75 9.16 -11.41
N ILE A 23 7.26 7.96 -11.11
CA ILE A 23 8.12 6.79 -10.90
C ILE A 23 8.93 6.49 -12.18
N GLU A 24 8.29 6.52 -13.36
CA GLU A 24 9.00 6.31 -14.64
C GLU A 24 10.06 7.40 -14.90
N GLU A 25 9.81 8.63 -14.49
CA GLU A 25 10.76 9.73 -14.63
C GLU A 25 11.94 9.64 -13.65
N GLN A 26 11.65 9.36 -12.36
CA GLN A 26 12.63 9.49 -11.27
C GLN A 26 13.36 8.18 -10.94
N ALA A 27 12.71 7.03 -11.20
CA ALA A 27 13.20 5.71 -10.84
C ALA A 27 12.71 4.62 -11.81
N PRO A 28 13.02 4.71 -13.13
CA PRO A 28 12.51 3.80 -14.14
C PRO A 28 12.93 2.34 -13.93
N ASP A 29 14.04 2.12 -13.25
CA ASP A 29 14.59 0.80 -12.89
C ASP A 29 13.99 0.20 -11.61
N ALA A 30 13.19 0.97 -10.84
CA ALA A 30 12.62 0.51 -9.59
C ALA A 30 11.48 -0.49 -9.83
N LYS A 31 11.47 -1.58 -9.04
CA LYS A 31 10.35 -2.51 -9.01
C LYS A 31 9.18 -1.87 -8.27
N LYS A 32 8.05 -1.74 -8.94
CA LYS A 32 6.82 -1.19 -8.39
C LYS A 32 6.10 -2.26 -7.56
N ILE A 33 5.69 -1.92 -6.32
CA ILE A 33 4.91 -2.79 -5.43
C ILE A 33 3.83 -1.96 -4.74
N VAL A 34 2.61 -2.51 -4.68
CA VAL A 34 1.45 -1.86 -4.07
C VAL A 34 1.16 -2.45 -2.69
N LEU A 35 1.01 -1.58 -1.69
CA LEU A 35 0.83 -1.95 -0.29
C LEU A 35 -0.66 -2.01 0.14
N GLY A 36 -1.54 -2.47 -0.74
CA GLY A 36 -2.96 -2.68 -0.46
C GLY A 36 -3.85 -1.47 -0.74
N ASP A 37 -5.15 -1.67 -0.53
CA ASP A 37 -6.21 -0.73 -0.84
C ASP A 37 -6.11 -0.22 -2.29
N LEU A 38 -6.07 -1.20 -3.23
CA LEU A 38 -6.04 -0.93 -4.66
C LEU A 38 -7.38 -0.36 -5.13
N PHE A 39 -8.46 -1.05 -4.71
CA PHE A 39 -9.83 -0.70 -5.06
C PHE A 39 -10.55 -0.03 -3.89
N GLU A 40 -11.62 0.70 -4.20
CA GLU A 40 -12.56 1.22 -3.22
C GLU A 40 -13.77 0.30 -3.11
N CYS A 41 -14.07 -0.16 -1.90
CA CYS A 41 -15.32 -0.84 -1.58
C CYS A 41 -16.41 0.19 -1.31
N THR A 42 -17.48 0.19 -2.10
CA THR A 42 -18.59 1.15 -1.96
C THR A 42 -19.44 0.92 -0.70
N ILE A 43 -19.31 -0.26 -0.07
CA ILE A 43 -20.00 -0.58 1.18
C ILE A 43 -19.15 -0.14 2.37
N SER A 44 -19.66 0.78 3.17
CA SER A 44 -18.92 1.28 4.32
C SER A 44 -18.85 0.25 5.47
N LYS A 45 -17.86 0.37 6.37
CA LYS A 45 -17.76 -0.51 7.56
C LYS A 45 -19.01 -0.47 8.43
N LYS A 46 -19.76 0.65 8.44
CA LYS A 46 -20.96 0.85 9.25
C LYS A 46 -22.18 0.14 8.65
N ASP A 47 -22.14 -0.14 7.36
CA ASP A 47 -23.24 -0.75 6.62
C ASP A 47 -23.04 -2.27 6.42
N LEU A 48 -22.07 -2.85 7.12
CA LEU A 48 -21.84 -4.29 7.16
C LEU A 48 -22.89 -4.98 8.02
N ASP A 49 -24.02 -5.34 7.42
CA ASP A 49 -25.15 -6.01 8.05
C ASP A 49 -25.23 -7.52 7.76
N GLY A 50 -24.21 -8.07 7.10
CA GLY A 50 -24.15 -9.45 6.64
C GLY A 50 -24.75 -9.68 5.25
N THR A 51 -25.22 -8.64 4.57
CA THR A 51 -25.66 -8.71 3.18
C THR A 51 -24.52 -9.14 2.28
N VAL A 52 -24.81 -10.07 1.38
CA VAL A 52 -23.88 -10.54 0.35
C VAL A 52 -24.43 -10.17 -1.02
N TYR A 53 -23.64 -9.40 -1.75
CA TYR A 53 -24.01 -8.87 -3.05
C TYR A 53 -23.70 -9.89 -4.15
N PRO A 54 -24.57 -10.04 -5.15
CA PRO A 54 -24.41 -11.04 -6.20
C PRO A 54 -23.35 -10.69 -7.24
N SER A 55 -23.10 -9.39 -7.45
CA SER A 55 -22.12 -8.90 -8.41
C SER A 55 -21.00 -8.12 -7.72
N LEU A 56 -19.79 -8.23 -8.26
CA LEU A 56 -18.64 -7.41 -7.84
C LEU A 56 -18.89 -5.93 -8.17
N ASP A 57 -19.56 -5.64 -9.27
CA ASP A 57 -19.89 -4.26 -9.71
C ASP A 57 -20.79 -3.52 -8.71
N ASP A 58 -21.53 -4.24 -7.86
CA ASP A 58 -22.40 -3.62 -6.85
C ASP A 58 -21.60 -3.01 -5.69
N VAL A 59 -20.36 -3.43 -5.49
CA VAL A 59 -19.58 -3.14 -4.28
C VAL A 59 -18.18 -2.61 -4.54
N LEU A 60 -17.71 -2.67 -5.78
CA LEU A 60 -16.35 -2.28 -6.16
C LEU A 60 -16.41 -1.11 -7.14
N LEU A 61 -15.66 -0.06 -6.84
CA LEU A 61 -15.43 1.03 -7.77
C LEU A 61 -14.28 0.64 -8.71
N ASP A 62 -14.58 0.39 -10.00
CA ASP A 62 -13.58 0.11 -11.04
C ASP A 62 -13.74 1.09 -12.23
N PRO A 63 -13.07 2.25 -12.20
CA PRO A 63 -13.09 3.17 -13.33
C PRO A 63 -12.57 2.50 -14.61
N PRO A 64 -13.14 2.82 -15.79
CA PRO A 64 -12.79 2.16 -17.04
C PRO A 64 -11.28 2.12 -17.29
N GLY A 65 -10.75 0.88 -17.38
CA GLY A 65 -9.34 0.60 -17.63
C GLY A 65 -8.42 0.66 -16.39
N PHE A 66 -8.96 0.93 -15.20
CA PHE A 66 -8.17 1.00 -13.97
C PHE A 66 -7.51 -0.36 -13.62
N GLU A 67 -8.27 -1.48 -13.65
CA GLU A 67 -7.72 -2.83 -13.41
C GLU A 67 -6.49 -3.11 -14.28
N ARG A 68 -6.49 -2.63 -15.53
CA ARG A 68 -5.38 -2.87 -16.48
C ARG A 68 -4.07 -2.17 -16.08
N MET A 69 -4.15 -1.18 -15.22
CA MET A 69 -2.97 -0.47 -14.69
C MET A 69 -2.33 -1.23 -13.52
N LEU A 70 -3.09 -2.06 -12.82
CA LEU A 70 -2.66 -2.79 -11.63
C LEU A 70 -1.88 -4.07 -11.99
N LYS A 71 -0.77 -3.94 -12.74
CA LYS A 71 0.08 -5.06 -13.18
C LYS A 71 1.31 -5.27 -12.28
N PHE A 72 1.27 -4.78 -11.06
CA PHE A 72 2.37 -4.85 -10.12
C PHE A 72 2.12 -5.90 -9.04
N PRO A 73 3.17 -6.51 -8.47
CA PRO A 73 3.01 -7.24 -7.21
C PRO A 73 2.31 -6.37 -6.19
N SER A 74 1.32 -6.93 -5.51
CA SER A 74 0.48 -6.20 -4.56
C SER A 74 0.19 -7.06 -3.36
N ILE A 75 -0.01 -6.44 -2.21
CA ILE A 75 -0.58 -7.08 -1.04
C ILE A 75 -2.03 -6.64 -0.84
N ARG A 76 -2.77 -7.38 -0.04
CA ARG A 76 -4.18 -7.10 0.26
C ARG A 76 -4.30 -6.06 1.37
N GLY A 77 -5.17 -5.06 1.18
CA GLY A 77 -5.57 -4.10 2.19
C GLY A 77 -6.96 -4.39 2.75
N ASN A 78 -7.47 -3.49 3.59
CA ASN A 78 -8.77 -3.65 4.21
C ASN A 78 -9.96 -3.42 3.26
N GLN A 79 -9.75 -2.71 2.18
CA GLN A 79 -10.76 -2.55 1.14
C GLN A 79 -10.99 -3.87 0.43
N GLU A 80 -9.92 -4.55 0.00
CA GLU A 80 -9.99 -5.86 -0.61
C GLU A 80 -10.64 -6.89 0.33
N GLU A 81 -10.30 -6.88 1.64
CA GLU A 81 -10.94 -7.76 2.62
C GLU A 81 -12.44 -7.50 2.71
N ARG A 82 -12.87 -6.25 2.69
CA ARG A 82 -14.28 -5.87 2.73
C ARG A 82 -15.02 -6.31 1.47
N ILE A 83 -14.44 -6.11 0.29
CA ILE A 83 -14.99 -6.60 -0.98
C ILE A 83 -15.21 -8.11 -0.90
N LEU A 84 -14.22 -8.87 -0.44
CA LEU A 84 -14.34 -10.33 -0.30
C LEU A 84 -15.40 -10.75 0.72
N LEU A 85 -15.57 -10.00 1.80
CA LEU A 85 -16.55 -10.26 2.84
C LEU A 85 -17.98 -10.12 2.34
N VAL A 86 -18.24 -9.09 1.51
CA VAL A 86 -19.60 -8.75 1.04
C VAL A 86 -19.96 -9.37 -0.31
N THR A 87 -19.07 -10.16 -0.93
CA THR A 87 -19.33 -10.81 -2.22
C THR A 87 -19.00 -12.30 -2.20
N ARG A 88 -19.76 -13.06 -2.98
CA ARG A 88 -19.50 -14.49 -3.23
C ARG A 88 -19.52 -14.83 -4.73
N SER A 89 -19.26 -13.85 -5.56
CA SER A 89 -19.27 -14.07 -7.01
C SER A 89 -18.06 -14.91 -7.44
N GLY A 90 -18.20 -15.69 -8.50
CA GLY A 90 -17.09 -16.35 -9.20
C GLY A 90 -16.42 -15.43 -10.23
N ASP A 91 -16.44 -14.12 -10.00
CA ASP A 91 -15.87 -13.13 -10.89
C ASP A 91 -14.34 -13.25 -10.95
N PRO A 92 -13.71 -13.22 -12.15
CA PRO A 92 -12.26 -13.34 -12.30
C PRO A 92 -11.45 -12.29 -11.54
N LEU A 93 -11.94 -11.05 -11.43
CA LEU A 93 -11.29 -10.00 -10.66
C LEU A 93 -11.35 -10.28 -9.17
N ARG A 94 -12.50 -10.76 -8.67
CA ARG A 94 -12.62 -11.18 -7.27
C ARG A 94 -11.64 -12.29 -6.91
N GLU A 95 -11.44 -13.27 -7.80
CA GLU A 95 -10.45 -14.33 -7.57
C GLU A 95 -9.01 -13.77 -7.53
N LYS A 96 -8.69 -12.79 -8.36
CA LYS A 96 -7.38 -12.08 -8.28
C LYS A 96 -7.24 -11.36 -6.94
N ILE A 97 -8.27 -10.65 -6.49
CA ILE A 97 -8.29 -9.97 -5.18
C ILE A 97 -8.10 -10.99 -4.04
N ALA A 98 -8.79 -12.13 -4.10
CA ALA A 98 -8.68 -13.18 -3.09
C ALA A 98 -7.27 -13.82 -3.03
N ALA A 99 -6.57 -13.86 -4.16
CA ALA A 99 -5.22 -14.41 -4.26
C ALA A 99 -4.11 -13.45 -3.76
N LEU A 100 -4.42 -12.18 -3.50
CA LEU A 100 -3.44 -11.24 -2.97
C LEU A 100 -2.97 -11.68 -1.58
N PRO A 101 -1.64 -11.72 -1.33
CA PRO A 101 -1.11 -12.03 0.00
C PRO A 101 -1.38 -10.88 0.98
N GLU A 102 -1.50 -11.18 2.27
CA GLU A 102 -1.64 -10.16 3.32
C GLU A 102 -0.33 -9.41 3.59
N ARG A 103 0.79 -10.05 3.28
CA ARG A 103 2.14 -9.50 3.48
C ARG A 103 3.12 -10.09 2.48
N MET A 104 4.21 -9.37 2.24
CA MET A 104 5.26 -9.77 1.32
C MET A 104 6.63 -9.41 1.89
N ALA A 105 7.60 -10.30 1.81
CA ALA A 105 8.99 -9.98 2.12
C ALA A 105 9.72 -9.55 0.85
N ILE A 106 10.52 -8.50 0.97
CA ILE A 106 11.48 -8.06 -0.04
C ILE A 106 12.84 -7.85 0.64
N ASP A 107 13.90 -7.78 -0.09
CA ASP A 107 15.31 -7.57 0.35
C ASP A 107 15.48 -6.95 1.76
N GLY A 108 15.29 -7.74 2.83
CA GLY A 108 15.45 -7.32 4.23
C GLY A 108 14.34 -6.42 4.78
N ALA A 109 13.17 -6.40 4.14
CA ALA A 109 12.02 -5.64 4.59
C ALA A 109 10.72 -6.44 4.48
N MET A 110 9.78 -6.18 5.40
CA MET A 110 8.40 -6.65 5.38
C MET A 110 7.48 -5.58 4.81
N LEU A 111 6.61 -5.97 3.89
CA LEU A 111 5.52 -5.16 3.37
C LEU A 111 4.21 -5.69 3.95
N ILE A 112 3.40 -4.80 4.53
CA ILE A 112 2.10 -5.11 5.10
C ILE A 112 1.21 -3.88 4.96
N HIS A 113 -0.12 -4.05 4.80
CA HIS A 113 -0.95 -2.86 4.57
C HIS A 113 -1.05 -1.93 5.78
N GLY A 114 -1.20 -2.48 7.00
CA GLY A 114 -1.21 -1.65 8.21
C GLY A 114 -2.53 -1.63 8.98
N HIS A 115 -3.61 -2.19 8.43
CA HIS A 115 -4.91 -2.29 9.11
C HIS A 115 -4.96 -3.38 10.22
N GLN A 116 -3.89 -4.17 10.34
CA GLN A 116 -3.79 -5.28 11.29
C GLN A 116 -3.50 -4.83 12.73
N TRP A 117 -3.30 -3.54 12.95
CA TRP A 117 -3.11 -2.94 14.28
C TRP A 117 -3.83 -1.58 14.39
N PRO A 118 -4.08 -1.09 15.63
CA PRO A 118 -4.75 0.21 15.84
C PRO A 118 -3.99 1.38 15.21
N TYR A 119 -4.73 2.32 14.66
CA TYR A 119 -4.24 3.46 13.87
C TYR A 119 -3.10 4.27 14.53
N ASN A 120 -3.13 4.41 15.86
CA ASN A 120 -2.16 5.24 16.61
C ASN A 120 -1.10 4.41 17.35
N GLU A 121 -0.96 3.13 17.01
CA GLU A 121 -0.01 2.22 17.65
C GLU A 121 1.08 1.80 16.68
N LEU A 122 2.21 1.37 17.23
CA LEU A 122 3.24 0.70 16.44
C LEU A 122 2.82 -0.75 16.16
N PRO A 123 3.23 -1.32 15.02
CA PRO A 123 2.93 -2.71 14.71
C PRO A 123 3.50 -3.65 15.77
N PRO A 124 2.69 -4.57 16.31
CA PRO A 124 3.18 -5.59 17.22
C PRO A 124 4.21 -6.50 16.54
N SER A 125 5.25 -6.95 17.25
CA SER A 125 6.32 -7.81 16.71
C SER A 125 5.79 -9.07 16.00
N ARG A 126 4.67 -9.64 16.49
CA ARG A 126 4.00 -10.78 15.87
C ARG A 126 3.45 -10.49 14.46
N VAL A 127 3.17 -9.23 14.16
CA VAL A 127 2.60 -8.79 12.86
C VAL A 127 3.71 -8.56 11.85
N ILE A 128 4.83 -7.99 12.27
CA ILE A 128 5.96 -7.64 11.40
C ILE A 128 6.96 -8.81 11.19
N GLY A 129 6.74 -9.97 11.83
CA GLY A 129 7.50 -11.19 11.55
C GLY A 129 8.98 -11.17 11.95
N GLY A 130 9.41 -10.19 12.75
CA GLY A 130 10.80 -10.07 13.20
C GLY A 130 11.73 -9.31 12.25
N GLU A 131 11.23 -8.84 11.10
CA GLU A 131 12.01 -7.98 10.21
C GLU A 131 12.26 -6.61 10.86
N ARG A 132 13.48 -6.09 10.68
CA ARG A 132 13.87 -4.79 11.25
C ARG A 132 13.36 -3.59 10.44
N LEU A 133 12.94 -3.80 9.22
CA LEU A 133 12.37 -2.79 8.35
C LEU A 133 10.98 -3.23 7.91
N THR A 134 9.99 -2.37 8.15
CA THR A 134 8.61 -2.62 7.74
C THR A 134 8.07 -1.42 6.98
N PHE A 135 7.48 -1.67 5.82
CA PHE A 135 6.72 -0.67 5.06
C PHE A 135 5.23 -0.96 5.17
N HIS A 136 4.43 0.09 5.35
CA HIS A 136 2.97 -0.01 5.38
C HIS A 136 2.29 1.23 4.78
N GLY A 137 0.98 1.19 4.58
CA GLY A 137 0.09 2.27 4.18
C GLY A 137 -0.99 2.53 5.22
N HIS A 138 -2.26 2.46 4.82
CA HIS A 138 -3.49 2.47 5.61
C HIS A 138 -3.83 3.80 6.29
N THR A 139 -2.88 4.53 6.85
CA THR A 139 -3.19 5.78 7.56
C THR A 139 -3.15 7.01 6.66
N HIS A 140 -2.83 6.83 5.39
CA HIS A 140 -2.74 7.86 4.35
C HIS A 140 -1.75 9.00 4.64
N ARG A 141 -0.79 8.79 5.54
CA ARG A 141 0.20 9.82 5.92
C ARG A 141 1.61 9.27 5.89
N SER A 142 2.42 9.78 4.98
CA SER A 142 3.84 9.47 4.96
C SER A 142 4.50 9.77 6.30
N SER A 143 5.22 8.80 6.82
CA SER A 143 5.94 8.93 8.09
C SER A 143 6.99 7.84 8.23
N TRP A 144 7.96 8.04 9.11
CA TRP A 144 8.86 6.98 9.52
C TRP A 144 9.27 7.11 10.98
N SER A 145 9.61 5.97 11.58
CA SER A 145 10.12 5.90 12.94
C SER A 145 11.31 4.95 13.02
N ALA A 146 12.20 5.22 13.95
CA ALA A 146 13.30 4.32 14.32
C ALA A 146 13.23 4.10 15.83
N GLU A 147 13.25 2.83 16.29
CA GLU A 147 13.08 2.44 17.69
C GLU A 147 11.84 3.09 18.34
N GLY A 148 10.73 3.16 17.59
CA GLY A 148 9.47 3.75 18.05
C GLY A 148 9.44 5.28 18.13
N ILE A 149 10.50 5.96 17.75
CA ILE A 149 10.57 7.43 17.74
C ILE A 149 10.31 7.94 16.32
N ILE A 150 9.24 8.71 16.15
CA ILE A 150 8.92 9.37 14.89
C ILE A 150 10.03 10.37 14.53
N ARG A 151 10.46 10.34 13.29
CA ARG A 151 11.53 11.18 12.75
C ARG A 151 10.98 12.14 11.70
N PRO A 152 11.48 13.38 11.62
CA PRO A 152 11.13 14.29 10.55
C PRO A 152 11.71 13.78 9.22
N PHE A 153 11.10 14.21 8.12
CA PHE A 153 11.62 14.03 6.77
C PHE A 153 11.23 15.21 5.88
N VAL A 154 11.91 15.32 4.74
CA VAL A 154 11.58 16.26 3.67
C VAL A 154 11.41 15.44 2.39
N TYR A 155 10.37 15.75 1.59
CA TYR A 155 10.17 15.06 0.30
C TYR A 155 11.37 15.29 -0.63
N SER A 156 11.68 14.27 -1.39
CA SER A 156 12.80 14.21 -2.35
C SER A 156 14.19 14.26 -1.70
N GLU A 157 14.30 14.22 -0.37
CA GLU A 157 15.56 14.07 0.34
C GLU A 157 15.83 12.61 0.72
N LEU A 158 17.08 12.20 0.50
CA LEU A 158 17.53 10.84 0.81
C LEU A 158 17.74 10.67 2.31
N ILE A 159 17.15 9.61 2.87
CA ILE A 159 17.29 9.20 4.27
C ILE A 159 18.05 7.88 4.31
N ARG A 160 19.19 7.84 4.98
CA ARG A 160 19.91 6.61 5.29
C ARG A 160 19.30 5.95 6.53
N LEU A 161 18.83 4.72 6.37
CA LEU A 161 18.19 3.98 7.46
C LEU A 161 19.23 3.49 8.49
N PRO A 162 18.98 3.68 9.80
CA PRO A 162 19.83 3.15 10.84
C PRO A 162 19.75 1.61 10.91
N ASP A 163 20.72 0.99 11.57
CA ASP A 163 20.65 -0.44 11.94
C ASP A 163 19.81 -0.62 13.21
N ALA A 164 18.51 -0.39 13.06
CA ALA A 164 17.50 -0.33 14.12
C ALA A 164 16.17 -0.89 13.60
N ASN A 165 15.16 -1.00 14.47
CA ASN A 165 13.80 -1.28 14.04
C ASN A 165 13.20 -0.03 13.41
N VAL A 166 12.93 -0.10 12.12
CA VAL A 166 12.40 1.01 11.30
C VAL A 166 11.04 0.67 10.76
N ILE A 167 10.10 1.58 10.92
CA ILE A 167 8.74 1.50 10.38
C ILE A 167 8.52 2.70 9.45
N VAL A 168 8.06 2.45 8.24
CA VAL A 168 7.84 3.46 7.21
C VAL A 168 6.41 3.35 6.70
N ASN A 169 5.64 4.42 6.83
CA ASN A 169 4.37 4.57 6.14
C ASN A 169 4.60 5.26 4.80
N VAL A 170 4.16 4.63 3.71
CA VAL A 170 4.41 5.14 2.35
C VAL A 170 3.49 6.29 1.94
N GLY A 171 2.49 6.63 2.79
CA GLY A 171 1.48 7.62 2.45
C GLY A 171 0.36 7.06 1.60
N SER A 172 -0.31 7.91 0.84
CA SER A 172 -1.48 7.57 0.03
C SER A 172 -1.36 8.13 -1.39
N VAL A 173 -1.69 7.30 -2.38
CA VAL A 173 -1.83 7.73 -3.76
C VAL A 173 -3.05 8.63 -3.90
N THR A 174 -4.23 8.19 -3.39
CA THR A 174 -5.50 8.91 -3.60
C THR A 174 -5.52 10.30 -2.96
N ASP A 175 -5.00 10.48 -1.74
CA ASP A 175 -5.14 11.75 -1.02
C ASP A 175 -3.98 12.71 -1.28
N HIS A 176 -2.78 12.17 -1.50
CA HIS A 176 -1.56 12.99 -1.42
C HIS A 176 -0.56 12.75 -2.54
N LEU A 177 -0.79 11.80 -3.47
CA LEU A 177 0.13 11.43 -4.55
C LEU A 177 1.49 10.96 -4.03
N GLU A 178 1.51 10.28 -2.88
CA GLU A 178 2.72 9.89 -2.15
C GLU A 178 3.19 8.50 -2.53
N TRP A 179 4.51 8.31 -2.50
CA TRP A 179 5.17 7.03 -2.64
C TRP A 179 6.57 7.08 -2.02
N VAL A 180 7.20 5.93 -1.84
CA VAL A 180 8.54 5.81 -1.27
C VAL A 180 9.45 5.08 -2.25
N LEU A 181 10.61 5.65 -2.54
CA LEU A 181 11.72 4.96 -3.19
C LEU A 181 12.59 4.32 -2.11
N TYR A 182 12.72 2.99 -2.17
CA TYR A 182 13.59 2.22 -1.29
C TYR A 182 14.75 1.60 -2.08
N ASP A 183 15.99 1.84 -1.65
CA ASP A 183 17.18 1.14 -2.12
C ASP A 183 17.65 0.15 -1.06
N SER A 184 17.51 -1.15 -1.34
CA SER A 184 17.85 -2.21 -0.38
C SER A 184 19.35 -2.40 -0.21
N VAL A 185 20.17 -2.03 -1.20
CA VAL A 185 21.63 -2.17 -1.15
C VAL A 185 22.22 -1.04 -0.30
N GLU A 186 21.82 0.19 -0.57
CA GLU A 186 22.29 1.37 0.15
C GLU A 186 21.58 1.57 1.49
N ARG A 187 20.50 0.82 1.75
CA ARG A 187 19.61 0.98 2.90
C ARG A 187 19.13 2.42 3.05
N THR A 188 18.56 2.96 1.98
CA THR A 188 18.04 4.33 1.95
C THR A 188 16.58 4.35 1.54
N ILE A 189 15.85 5.35 2.03
CA ILE A 189 14.51 5.69 1.56
C ILE A 189 14.47 7.15 1.11
N THR A 190 13.58 7.43 0.18
CA THR A 190 13.22 8.79 -0.22
C THR A 190 11.71 8.87 -0.30
N PHE A 191 11.10 9.75 0.49
CA PHE A 191 9.67 10.05 0.34
C PHE A 191 9.46 10.93 -0.87
N MET A 192 8.56 10.53 -1.73
CA MET A 192 8.25 11.19 -3.00
C MET A 192 6.80 11.65 -3.00
N LYS A 193 6.54 12.74 -3.71
CA LYS A 193 5.19 13.29 -3.91
C LYS A 193 5.06 13.75 -5.35
N ALA A 194 4.12 13.16 -6.11
CA ALA A 194 3.82 13.61 -7.46
C ALA A 194 3.07 14.95 -7.45
N ARG A 195 3.06 15.64 -8.59
CA ARG A 195 2.48 16.98 -8.75
C ARG A 195 1.39 16.95 -9.79
#